data_db970e23a3c5341c3d6fc54939239c45
#
_entry.id   db970e23a3c5341c3d6fc54939239c45
#
_cell.length_a   1.000
_cell.length_b   1.000
_cell.length_c   1.000
_cell.angle_alpha   90.00
_cell.angle_beta   90.00
_cell.angle_gamma   90.00
#
_symmetry.space_group_name_H-M   'P 1'
#
loop_
_entity.id
_entity.type
_entity.pdbx_description
1 polymer ?
#
loop_
_entity_poly.entity_id
_entity_poly.type
_entity_poly.pdbx_seq_one_letter_code
_entity_poly.pdbx_strand_id
1 'polypeptide(L)'
;VRAGAFDLAAACSGFVYALNMAAQSIATGSVRNAVVIGAETMSRVLDWTDRSTCILFGDGAGAVVLKGSSIPGGLLAATMRSDGSGGNLLRLPAIYHNPVPTLGPEYLGNGHKNSTIAMNGRQVFRFATNVVHNSIQDVVKRADLSLDEVDLIIPHQANTRIIDHVAKKLKLPKEKFFTNVDQVGNTSAASIPIALCDAVEAGLLRPDNNVVFVGFGGGLTWASAAIKWDVTPPEVSVLDREWKRTRYIMARGRSRIRRWGRRMGATLGGSPTPDARLKDVDKKQGSINRQNNRVQVKVANFYPHPGKCHVG
;
A
#
# COMPACT_ATOMS: atom_id res chain seq x y z
N VAL A 1 19.73 4.09 8.64
CA VAL A 1 18.95 2.92 9.07
C VAL A 1 19.59 1.68 8.46
N ARG A 2 19.83 0.65 9.27
CA ARG A 2 20.29 -0.66 8.82
C ARG A 2 19.12 -1.62 8.99
N ALA A 3 18.50 -2.04 7.91
CA ALA A 3 17.37 -2.95 7.92
C ALA A 3 17.39 -3.78 6.63
N GLY A 4 16.87 -5.01 6.70
CA GLY A 4 16.53 -5.76 5.50
C GLY A 4 15.39 -5.09 4.74
N ALA A 5 15.41 -5.16 3.42
CA ALA A 5 14.35 -4.64 2.57
C ALA A 5 14.14 -5.58 1.39
N PHE A 6 12.89 -5.76 0.98
CA PHE A 6 12.51 -6.54 -0.19
C PHE A 6 11.19 -6.03 -0.76
N ASP A 7 10.94 -6.32 -2.02
CA ASP A 7 9.68 -6.01 -2.68
C ASP A 7 8.72 -7.21 -2.61
N LEU A 8 7.44 -6.90 -2.37
CA LEU A 8 6.35 -7.88 -2.40
C LEU A 8 5.37 -7.49 -3.50
N ALA A 9 5.13 -8.37 -4.45
CA ALA A 9 4.23 -8.15 -5.57
C ALA A 9 2.91 -8.92 -5.38
N ALA A 10 1.81 -8.19 -5.16
CA ALA A 10 0.44 -8.71 -5.17
C ALA A 10 -0.53 -7.63 -5.72
N ALA A 11 -0.07 -6.85 -6.69
CA ALA A 11 -0.81 -5.74 -7.30
C ALA A 11 -1.47 -4.84 -6.23
N CYS A 12 -2.71 -4.41 -6.45
CA CYS A 12 -3.40 -3.48 -5.53
C CYS A 12 -3.68 -4.06 -4.13
N SER A 13 -3.59 -5.38 -3.93
CA SER A 13 -3.65 -6.01 -2.61
C SER A 13 -2.29 -6.08 -1.90
N GLY A 14 -1.21 -5.68 -2.59
CA GLY A 14 0.17 -5.83 -2.12
C GLY A 14 0.45 -5.21 -0.75
N PHE A 15 -0.15 -4.05 -0.45
CA PHE A 15 0.00 -3.43 0.87
C PHE A 15 -0.53 -4.34 2.00
N VAL A 16 -1.73 -4.93 1.84
CA VAL A 16 -2.32 -5.80 2.88
C VAL A 16 -1.54 -7.12 3.00
N TYR A 17 -1.03 -7.65 1.88
CA TYR A 17 -0.11 -8.79 1.90
C TYR A 17 1.16 -8.47 2.68
N ALA A 18 1.81 -7.34 2.37
CA ALA A 18 3.03 -6.91 3.06
C ALA A 18 2.79 -6.61 4.54
N LEU A 19 1.64 -6.01 4.88
CA LEU A 19 1.22 -5.77 6.25
C LEU A 19 1.14 -7.07 7.05
N ASN A 20 0.48 -8.10 6.48
CA ASN A 20 0.37 -9.40 7.13
C ASN A 20 1.74 -10.07 7.29
N MET A 21 2.59 -10.08 6.26
CA MET A 21 3.94 -10.66 6.33
C MET A 21 4.81 -9.97 7.37
N ALA A 22 4.77 -8.65 7.43
CA ALA A 22 5.50 -7.87 8.43
C ALA A 22 5.00 -8.15 9.86
N ALA A 23 3.68 -8.23 10.04
CA ALA A 23 3.07 -8.56 11.32
C ALA A 23 3.47 -9.97 11.81
N GLN A 24 3.48 -10.96 10.92
CA GLN A 24 3.96 -12.31 11.21
C GLN A 24 5.43 -12.29 11.65
N SER A 25 6.29 -11.55 10.96
CA SER A 25 7.71 -11.43 11.28
C SER A 25 7.94 -10.79 12.67
N ILE A 26 7.09 -9.85 13.07
CA ILE A 26 7.12 -9.25 14.41
C ILE A 26 6.58 -10.26 15.44
N ALA A 27 5.46 -10.92 15.16
CA ALA A 27 4.84 -11.89 16.08
C ALA A 27 5.77 -13.08 16.37
N THR A 28 6.55 -13.54 15.39
CA THR A 28 7.56 -14.60 15.57
C THR A 28 8.85 -14.11 16.23
N GLY A 29 9.00 -12.80 16.46
CA GLY A 29 10.21 -12.20 17.04
C GLY A 29 11.39 -12.09 16.05
N SER A 30 11.20 -12.36 14.76
CA SER A 30 12.24 -12.24 13.75
C SER A 30 12.70 -10.80 13.58
N VAL A 31 11.78 -9.83 13.71
CA VAL A 31 12.06 -8.40 13.74
C VAL A 31 11.25 -7.72 14.84
N ARG A 32 11.73 -6.58 15.34
CA ARG A 32 11.01 -5.79 16.37
C ARG A 32 10.11 -4.73 15.78
N ASN A 33 10.52 -4.16 14.67
CA ASN A 33 9.80 -3.11 13.96
C ASN A 33 9.88 -3.38 12.47
N ALA A 34 8.84 -3.01 11.74
CA ALA A 34 8.80 -3.08 10.29
C ALA A 34 8.15 -1.82 9.73
N VAL A 35 8.57 -1.41 8.53
CA VAL A 35 7.91 -0.38 7.74
C VAL A 35 7.30 -1.07 6.53
N VAL A 36 6.00 -0.90 6.34
CA VAL A 36 5.27 -1.41 5.17
C VAL A 36 4.93 -0.23 4.29
N ILE A 37 5.35 -0.27 3.03
CA ILE A 37 5.24 0.85 2.09
C ILE A 37 4.44 0.38 0.87
N GLY A 38 3.38 1.10 0.53
CA GLY A 38 2.76 1.05 -0.80
C GLY A 38 3.22 2.28 -1.58
N ALA A 39 3.90 2.08 -2.72
CA ALA A 39 4.43 3.19 -3.52
C ALA A 39 4.34 2.87 -5.01
N GLU A 40 3.55 3.66 -5.73
CA GLU A 40 3.18 3.37 -7.10
C GLU A 40 3.33 4.61 -8.00
N THR A 41 3.81 4.37 -9.22
CA THR A 41 3.86 5.36 -10.30
C THR A 41 3.04 4.85 -11.48
N MET A 42 1.72 4.79 -11.30
CA MET A 42 0.79 4.23 -12.28
C MET A 42 0.81 4.99 -13.60
N SER A 43 1.07 6.30 -13.55
CA SER A 43 1.20 7.17 -14.74
C SER A 43 2.23 6.67 -15.77
N ARG A 44 3.19 5.85 -15.36
CA ARG A 44 4.25 5.30 -16.23
C ARG A 44 3.81 4.07 -17.03
N VAL A 45 2.72 3.44 -16.63
CA VAL A 45 2.24 2.17 -17.18
C VAL A 45 0.84 2.29 -17.77
N LEU A 46 0.36 3.52 -18.04
CA LEU A 46 -0.91 3.81 -18.67
C LEU A 46 -0.73 4.09 -20.17
N ASP A 47 -1.69 3.64 -20.96
CA ASP A 47 -1.91 4.15 -22.31
C ASP A 47 -2.77 5.42 -22.20
N TRP A 48 -2.16 6.58 -22.40
CA TRP A 48 -2.83 7.89 -22.31
C TRP A 48 -3.86 8.14 -23.42
N THR A 49 -3.91 7.27 -24.43
CA THR A 49 -4.93 7.28 -25.47
C THR A 49 -6.14 6.44 -25.13
N ASP A 50 -6.00 5.48 -24.19
CA ASP A 50 -7.10 4.65 -23.69
C ASP A 50 -7.80 5.32 -22.50
N ARG A 51 -8.90 6.02 -22.76
CA ARG A 51 -9.72 6.67 -21.74
C ARG A 51 -10.40 5.72 -20.77
N SER A 52 -10.46 4.43 -21.06
CA SER A 52 -11.06 3.43 -20.15
C SER A 52 -10.15 3.13 -18.93
N THR A 53 -8.87 3.41 -19.06
CA THR A 53 -7.87 3.14 -18.00
C THR A 53 -7.17 4.42 -17.53
N CYS A 54 -6.73 5.32 -18.42
CA CYS A 54 -5.88 6.45 -18.05
C CYS A 54 -6.54 7.45 -17.06
N ILE A 55 -7.86 7.55 -17.05
CA ILE A 55 -8.60 8.43 -16.14
C ILE A 55 -8.80 7.86 -14.74
N LEU A 56 -8.48 6.58 -14.51
CA LEU A 56 -8.78 5.89 -13.25
C LEU A 56 -7.61 5.93 -12.26
N PHE A 57 -6.38 5.84 -12.76
CA PHE A 57 -5.21 5.61 -11.95
C PHE A 57 -4.47 6.89 -11.57
N GLY A 58 -3.84 6.87 -10.40
CA GLY A 58 -3.00 7.95 -9.89
C GLY A 58 -1.67 7.45 -9.35
N ASP A 59 -0.72 8.37 -9.14
CA ASP A 59 0.55 8.12 -8.49
C ASP A 59 0.46 8.46 -7.00
N GLY A 60 1.10 7.67 -6.15
CA GLY A 60 1.12 7.96 -4.73
C GLY A 60 1.98 6.99 -3.94
N ALA A 61 2.24 7.36 -2.70
CA ALA A 61 2.91 6.49 -1.74
C ALA A 61 2.34 6.72 -0.34
N GLY A 62 2.18 5.64 0.40
CA GLY A 62 1.81 5.66 1.81
C GLY A 62 2.56 4.56 2.55
N ALA A 63 2.78 4.75 3.85
CA ALA A 63 3.51 3.79 4.66
C ALA A 63 2.91 3.68 6.06
N VAL A 64 3.10 2.51 6.67
CA VAL A 64 2.81 2.26 8.08
C VAL A 64 4.05 1.72 8.77
N VAL A 65 4.21 2.08 10.04
CA VAL A 65 5.21 1.50 10.93
C VAL A 65 4.52 0.51 11.84
N LEU A 66 5.00 -0.73 11.84
CA LEU A 66 4.55 -1.78 12.75
C LEU A 66 5.58 -1.95 13.86
N LYS A 67 5.11 -2.13 15.08
CA LYS A 67 5.94 -2.39 16.25
C LYS A 67 5.31 -3.50 17.10
N GLY A 68 6.14 -4.36 17.67
CA GLY A 68 5.69 -5.32 18.68
C GLY A 68 5.20 -4.59 19.94
N SER A 69 4.08 -5.02 20.50
CA SER A 69 3.46 -4.45 21.69
C SER A 69 2.99 -5.56 22.64
N SER A 70 3.08 -5.30 23.93
CA SER A 70 2.44 -6.12 24.97
C SER A 70 1.00 -5.69 25.26
N ILE A 71 0.59 -4.51 24.78
CA ILE A 71 -0.77 -4.01 24.96
C ILE A 71 -1.71 -4.73 23.99
N PRO A 72 -2.92 -5.16 24.42
CA PRO A 72 -3.92 -5.73 23.53
C PRO A 72 -4.29 -4.78 22.39
N GLY A 73 -4.31 -5.26 21.13
CA GLY A 73 -4.61 -4.43 19.96
C GLY A 73 -3.80 -4.84 18.74
N GLY A 74 -3.74 -3.97 17.73
CA GLY A 74 -3.03 -4.19 16.49
C GLY A 74 -3.75 -5.18 15.56
N LEU A 75 -2.99 -5.98 14.80
CA LEU A 75 -3.56 -6.92 13.84
C LEU A 75 -4.26 -8.08 14.57
N LEU A 76 -5.59 -8.15 14.42
CA LEU A 76 -6.44 -9.20 14.99
C LEU A 76 -6.50 -10.43 14.07
N ALA A 77 -6.75 -10.22 12.79
CA ALA A 77 -6.83 -11.27 11.78
C ALA A 77 -6.44 -10.71 10.40
N ALA A 78 -5.96 -11.60 9.54
CA ALA A 78 -5.73 -11.27 8.13
C ALA A 78 -5.99 -12.48 7.23
N THR A 79 -6.30 -12.19 5.97
CA THR A 79 -6.44 -13.19 4.91
C THR A 79 -5.67 -12.75 3.67
N MET A 80 -5.10 -13.71 2.95
CA MET A 80 -4.45 -13.54 1.65
C MET A 80 -4.93 -14.64 0.72
N ARG A 81 -5.39 -14.29 -0.47
CA ARG A 81 -5.94 -15.23 -1.45
C ARG A 81 -5.60 -14.80 -2.87
N SER A 82 -5.53 -15.76 -3.77
CA SER A 82 -5.33 -15.53 -5.20
C SER A 82 -6.12 -16.52 -6.05
N ASP A 83 -6.46 -16.11 -7.26
CA ASP A 83 -7.05 -16.95 -8.30
C ASP A 83 -6.44 -16.59 -9.66
N GLY A 84 -5.52 -17.43 -10.12
CA GLY A 84 -4.82 -17.23 -11.39
C GLY A 84 -5.69 -17.41 -12.63
N SER A 85 -6.88 -18.02 -12.52
CA SER A 85 -7.80 -18.21 -13.65
C SER A 85 -8.30 -16.87 -14.22
N GLY A 86 -8.32 -15.82 -13.39
CA GLY A 86 -8.68 -14.45 -13.74
C GLY A 86 -7.51 -13.56 -14.22
N GLY A 87 -6.32 -14.10 -14.42
CA GLY A 87 -5.11 -13.31 -14.70
C GLY A 87 -5.19 -12.40 -15.91
N ASN A 88 -5.97 -12.78 -16.92
CA ASN A 88 -6.20 -11.96 -18.12
C ASN A 88 -7.14 -10.77 -17.92
N LEU A 89 -7.84 -10.69 -16.79
CA LEU A 89 -8.85 -9.64 -16.54
C LEU A 89 -8.24 -8.29 -16.17
N LEU A 90 -7.09 -8.33 -15.50
CA LEU A 90 -6.32 -7.16 -15.09
C LEU A 90 -4.84 -7.53 -15.03
N ARG A 91 -4.08 -7.03 -15.97
CA ARG A 91 -2.67 -7.36 -16.11
C ARG A 91 -1.82 -6.17 -16.55
N LEU A 92 -0.57 -6.15 -16.14
CA LEU A 92 0.48 -5.35 -16.70
C LEU A 92 1.47 -6.32 -17.38
N PRO A 93 1.50 -6.40 -18.72
CA PRO A 93 2.45 -7.24 -19.42
C PRO A 93 3.88 -6.81 -19.08
N ALA A 94 4.76 -7.79 -18.94
CA ALA A 94 6.18 -7.50 -18.65
C ALA A 94 6.82 -6.71 -19.80
N ILE A 95 7.65 -5.74 -19.44
CA ILE A 95 8.43 -4.96 -20.40
C ILE A 95 9.70 -5.77 -20.71
N TYR A 96 9.68 -6.54 -21.79
CA TYR A 96 10.88 -7.18 -22.31
C TYR A 96 11.44 -6.34 -23.44
N HIS A 97 12.65 -5.82 -23.27
CA HIS A 97 13.36 -5.09 -24.31
C HIS A 97 14.04 -6.04 -25.33
N ASN A 98 14.27 -7.29 -24.93
CA ASN A 98 14.87 -8.30 -25.79
C ASN A 98 14.00 -9.57 -25.82
N PRO A 99 13.85 -10.23 -26.97
CA PRO A 99 13.18 -11.52 -27.04
C PRO A 99 13.93 -12.55 -26.18
N VAL A 100 13.19 -13.26 -25.34
CA VAL A 100 13.72 -14.40 -24.60
C VAL A 100 13.53 -15.62 -25.48
N PRO A 101 14.58 -16.26 -25.99
CA PRO A 101 14.49 -17.32 -26.99
C PRO A 101 13.66 -18.54 -26.59
N THR A 102 13.47 -18.74 -25.28
CA THR A 102 12.75 -19.88 -24.70
C THR A 102 11.26 -19.59 -24.45
N LEU A 103 10.82 -18.34 -24.62
CA LEU A 103 9.41 -17.96 -24.49
C LEU A 103 8.78 -17.83 -25.87
N GLY A 104 7.51 -18.27 -26.00
CA GLY A 104 6.78 -18.22 -27.28
C GLY A 104 6.61 -16.80 -27.83
N PRO A 105 6.19 -16.68 -29.10
CA PRO A 105 6.03 -15.38 -29.77
C PRO A 105 5.02 -14.45 -29.11
N GLU A 106 4.10 -14.97 -28.31
CA GLU A 106 3.15 -14.19 -27.52
C GLU A 106 3.78 -13.36 -26.40
N TYR A 107 5.02 -13.70 -26.00
CA TYR A 107 5.83 -12.95 -25.05
C TYR A 107 6.79 -11.96 -25.72
N LEU A 108 6.89 -11.99 -27.03
CA LEU A 108 7.64 -11.02 -27.82
C LEU A 108 6.78 -9.76 -27.95
N GLY A 109 6.94 -8.81 -27.02
CA GLY A 109 6.16 -7.57 -27.03
C GLY A 109 6.32 -6.80 -28.35
N ASN A 110 5.23 -6.60 -29.08
CA ASN A 110 5.17 -5.71 -30.23
C ASN A 110 5.16 -4.24 -29.75
N GLY A 111 6.34 -3.70 -29.42
CA GLY A 111 6.49 -2.28 -29.13
C GLY A 111 5.72 -1.79 -27.88
N HIS A 112 5.69 -0.50 -27.64
CA HIS A 112 5.20 0.18 -26.44
C HIS A 112 3.75 -0.15 -26.01
N LYS A 113 2.90 -0.68 -26.88
CA LYS A 113 1.49 -1.01 -26.55
C LYS A 113 1.33 -2.20 -25.58
N ASN A 114 2.32 -3.08 -25.47
CA ASN A 114 2.24 -4.26 -24.60
C ASN A 114 2.76 -4.03 -23.18
N SER A 115 3.23 -2.81 -22.87
CA SER A 115 3.75 -2.45 -21.54
C SER A 115 2.78 -1.58 -20.73
N THR A 116 1.52 -1.48 -21.17
CA THR A 116 0.49 -0.72 -20.48
C THR A 116 -0.55 -1.64 -19.83
N ILE A 117 -1.23 -1.10 -18.80
CA ILE A 117 -2.28 -1.85 -18.10
C ILE A 117 -3.40 -2.23 -19.09
N ALA A 118 -3.72 -3.52 -19.11
CA ALA A 118 -4.86 -4.07 -19.80
C ALA A 118 -5.92 -4.52 -18.78
N MET A 119 -7.16 -4.03 -18.93
CA MET A 119 -8.22 -4.27 -17.96
C MET A 119 -9.57 -4.55 -18.64
N ASN A 120 -10.24 -5.62 -18.23
CA ASN A 120 -11.66 -5.85 -18.53
C ASN A 120 -12.50 -5.26 -17.38
N GLY A 121 -12.85 -3.99 -17.47
CA GLY A 121 -13.48 -3.25 -16.37
C GLY A 121 -14.79 -3.88 -15.86
N ARG A 122 -15.61 -4.47 -16.74
CA ARG A 122 -16.88 -5.13 -16.34
C ARG A 122 -16.64 -6.39 -15.51
N GLN A 123 -15.69 -7.22 -15.91
CA GLN A 123 -15.38 -8.46 -15.20
C GLN A 123 -14.62 -8.17 -13.91
N VAL A 124 -13.70 -7.20 -13.91
CA VAL A 124 -13.01 -6.71 -12.70
C VAL A 124 -14.01 -6.15 -11.69
N PHE A 125 -15.04 -5.42 -12.13
CA PHE A 125 -16.09 -4.92 -11.24
C PHE A 125 -16.86 -6.06 -10.55
N ARG A 126 -17.27 -7.09 -11.30
CA ARG A 126 -17.96 -8.26 -10.75
C ARG A 126 -17.09 -9.02 -9.74
N PHE A 127 -15.84 -9.24 -10.10
CA PHE A 127 -14.87 -9.85 -9.20
C PHE A 127 -14.72 -9.02 -7.92
N ALA A 128 -14.40 -7.74 -8.04
CA ALA A 128 -14.16 -6.84 -6.92
C ALA A 128 -15.34 -6.80 -5.94
N THR A 129 -16.56 -6.61 -6.44
CA THR A 129 -17.74 -6.54 -5.57
C THR A 129 -18.02 -7.82 -4.80
N ASN A 130 -17.68 -8.98 -5.37
CA ASN A 130 -17.83 -10.27 -4.68
C ASN A 130 -16.71 -10.53 -3.68
N VAL A 131 -15.44 -10.34 -4.08
CA VAL A 131 -14.32 -10.65 -3.17
C VAL A 131 -14.23 -9.68 -2.01
N VAL A 132 -14.49 -8.37 -2.23
CA VAL A 132 -14.48 -7.38 -1.16
C VAL A 132 -15.55 -7.70 -0.11
N HIS A 133 -16.78 -7.97 -0.56
CA HIS A 133 -17.87 -8.36 0.33
C HIS A 133 -17.50 -9.59 1.17
N ASN A 134 -17.07 -10.68 0.51
CA ASN A 134 -16.74 -11.93 1.20
C ASN A 134 -15.53 -11.81 2.11
N SER A 135 -14.51 -11.01 1.69
CA SER A 135 -13.30 -10.81 2.48
C SER A 135 -13.54 -10.00 3.76
N ILE A 136 -14.44 -9.00 3.71
CA ILE A 136 -14.83 -8.26 4.92
C ILE A 136 -15.50 -9.23 5.91
N GLN A 137 -16.47 -10.02 5.46
CA GLN A 137 -17.15 -10.99 6.32
C GLN A 137 -16.17 -12.04 6.89
N ASP A 138 -15.27 -12.60 6.06
CA ASP A 138 -14.32 -13.62 6.48
C ASP A 138 -13.34 -13.07 7.52
N VAL A 139 -12.76 -11.87 7.31
CA VAL A 139 -11.78 -11.30 8.24
C VAL A 139 -12.42 -10.82 9.55
N VAL A 140 -13.63 -10.28 9.51
CA VAL A 140 -14.37 -9.87 10.70
C VAL A 140 -14.69 -11.09 11.56
N LYS A 141 -15.20 -12.17 10.95
CA LYS A 141 -15.43 -13.44 11.64
C LYS A 141 -14.14 -14.02 12.24
N ARG A 142 -13.00 -13.98 11.52
CA ARG A 142 -11.71 -14.48 12.03
C ARG A 142 -11.14 -13.62 13.16
N ALA A 143 -11.53 -12.35 13.23
CA ALA A 143 -11.17 -11.45 14.31
C ALA A 143 -12.08 -11.62 15.55
N ASP A 144 -13.03 -12.55 15.51
CA ASP A 144 -14.07 -12.73 16.52
C ASP A 144 -14.91 -11.46 16.76
N LEU A 145 -15.25 -10.78 15.65
CA LEU A 145 -16.05 -9.56 15.63
C LEU A 145 -17.34 -9.79 14.82
N SER A 146 -18.34 -8.97 15.11
CA SER A 146 -19.51 -8.77 14.26
C SER A 146 -19.29 -7.57 13.32
N LEU A 147 -20.09 -7.45 12.25
CA LEU A 147 -20.03 -6.31 11.33
C LEU A 147 -20.43 -4.99 12.00
N ASP A 148 -21.27 -5.04 13.03
CA ASP A 148 -21.71 -3.86 13.78
C ASP A 148 -20.57 -3.28 14.64
N GLU A 149 -19.66 -4.12 15.11
CA GLU A 149 -18.48 -3.72 15.89
C GLU A 149 -17.35 -3.14 15.03
N VAL A 150 -17.46 -3.18 13.69
CA VAL A 150 -16.51 -2.52 12.81
C VAL A 150 -16.83 -1.03 12.74
N ASP A 151 -15.88 -0.20 13.15
CA ASP A 151 -16.01 1.27 13.15
C ASP A 151 -15.72 1.87 11.78
N LEU A 152 -14.67 1.39 11.09
CA LEU A 152 -14.27 1.93 9.80
C LEU A 152 -13.73 0.82 8.87
N ILE A 153 -14.17 0.85 7.62
CA ILE A 153 -13.66 0.00 6.55
C ILE A 153 -12.89 0.89 5.57
N ILE A 154 -11.63 0.56 5.32
CA ILE A 154 -10.75 1.24 4.35
C ILE A 154 -10.46 0.28 3.20
N PRO A 155 -11.30 0.27 2.15
CA PRO A 155 -11.08 -0.57 0.99
C PRO A 155 -10.03 0.04 0.06
N HIS A 156 -9.47 -0.78 -0.81
CA HIS A 156 -8.74 -0.33 -1.98
C HIS A 156 -9.56 0.69 -2.79
N GLN A 157 -8.97 1.85 -3.06
CA GLN A 157 -9.60 3.00 -3.69
C GLN A 157 -9.59 2.86 -5.23
N ALA A 158 -10.27 1.83 -5.75
CA ALA A 158 -10.33 1.58 -7.19
C ALA A 158 -11.42 2.41 -7.89
N ASN A 159 -12.62 2.46 -7.28
CA ASN A 159 -13.80 3.13 -7.83
C ASN A 159 -14.88 3.23 -6.75
N THR A 160 -15.49 4.41 -6.59
CA THR A 160 -16.60 4.63 -5.62
C THR A 160 -17.77 3.68 -5.84
N ARG A 161 -18.10 3.32 -7.11
CA ARG A 161 -19.18 2.39 -7.41
C ARG A 161 -18.99 1.00 -6.79
N ILE A 162 -17.74 0.52 -6.69
CA ILE A 162 -17.43 -0.75 -6.03
C ILE A 162 -17.72 -0.64 -4.55
N ILE A 163 -17.24 0.45 -3.92
CA ILE A 163 -17.41 0.73 -2.49
C ILE A 163 -18.90 0.84 -2.14
N ASP A 164 -19.65 1.64 -2.91
CA ASP A 164 -21.10 1.80 -2.74
C ASP A 164 -21.88 0.49 -2.88
N HIS A 165 -21.49 -0.33 -3.87
CA HIS A 165 -22.13 -1.63 -4.07
C HIS A 165 -21.89 -2.58 -2.89
N VAL A 166 -20.67 -2.63 -2.38
CA VAL A 166 -20.30 -3.46 -1.23
C VAL A 166 -21.00 -3.00 0.03
N ALA A 167 -21.01 -1.69 0.31
CA ALA A 167 -21.72 -1.12 1.47
C ALA A 167 -23.21 -1.52 1.47
N LYS A 168 -23.87 -1.36 0.31
CA LYS A 168 -25.27 -1.77 0.13
C LYS A 168 -25.48 -3.28 0.32
N LYS A 169 -24.58 -4.11 -0.22
CA LYS A 169 -24.66 -5.57 -0.12
C LYS A 169 -24.44 -6.07 1.32
N LEU A 170 -23.55 -5.42 2.06
CA LEU A 170 -23.34 -5.69 3.49
C LEU A 170 -24.41 -5.09 4.40
N LYS A 171 -25.32 -4.26 3.86
CA LYS A 171 -26.33 -3.49 4.61
C LYS A 171 -25.70 -2.57 5.66
N LEU A 172 -24.48 -2.06 5.39
CA LEU A 172 -23.78 -1.12 6.26
C LEU A 172 -23.96 0.32 5.75
N PRO A 173 -24.01 1.32 6.65
CA PRO A 173 -24.02 2.72 6.27
C PRO A 173 -22.72 3.08 5.52
N LYS A 174 -22.83 3.98 4.54
CA LYS A 174 -21.68 4.39 3.70
C LYS A 174 -20.57 5.07 4.50
N GLU A 175 -20.96 5.71 5.58
CA GLU A 175 -20.08 6.42 6.51
C GLU A 175 -19.06 5.48 7.18
N LYS A 176 -19.36 4.19 7.26
CA LYS A 176 -18.40 3.16 7.68
C LYS A 176 -17.33 2.87 6.63
N PHE A 177 -17.46 3.37 5.40
CA PHE A 177 -16.49 3.15 4.31
C PHE A 177 -15.75 4.46 4.02
N PHE A 178 -14.44 4.48 4.27
CA PHE A 178 -13.62 5.62 3.89
C PHE A 178 -13.39 5.65 2.38
N THR A 179 -13.48 6.83 1.77
CA THR A 179 -13.21 7.02 0.34
C THR A 179 -12.50 8.35 0.09
N ASN A 180 -11.46 8.33 -0.75
CA ASN A 180 -10.73 9.48 -1.24
C ASN A 180 -10.30 9.31 -2.72
N VAL A 181 -10.89 8.34 -3.41
CA VAL A 181 -10.55 8.02 -4.81
C VAL A 181 -10.79 9.20 -5.76
N ASP A 182 -11.73 10.09 -5.43
CA ASP A 182 -12.02 11.32 -6.17
C ASP A 182 -10.87 12.35 -6.09
N GLN A 183 -10.03 12.27 -5.05
CA GLN A 183 -8.90 13.17 -4.83
C GLN A 183 -7.57 12.62 -5.36
N VAL A 184 -7.36 11.31 -5.23
CA VAL A 184 -6.05 10.67 -5.50
C VAL A 184 -6.08 9.68 -6.65
N GLY A 185 -7.26 9.27 -7.11
CA GLY A 185 -7.43 8.20 -8.09
C GLY A 185 -7.10 6.83 -7.50
N ASN A 186 -7.00 5.83 -8.38
CA ASN A 186 -6.53 4.50 -8.01
C ASN A 186 -4.99 4.47 -7.98
N THR A 187 -4.41 4.56 -6.81
CA THR A 187 -2.96 4.50 -6.58
C THR A 187 -2.47 3.08 -6.27
N SER A 188 -3.17 2.04 -6.78
CA SER A 188 -2.79 0.62 -6.61
C SER A 188 -2.51 0.24 -5.15
N ALA A 189 -1.34 -0.35 -4.83
CA ALA A 189 -0.99 -0.74 -3.47
C ALA A 189 -0.85 0.44 -2.50
N ALA A 190 -0.62 1.66 -2.98
CA ALA A 190 -0.56 2.86 -2.14
C ALA A 190 -1.93 3.34 -1.65
N SER A 191 -3.04 2.88 -2.24
CA SER A 191 -4.37 3.44 -1.99
C SER A 191 -4.85 3.27 -0.54
N ILE A 192 -4.64 2.09 0.06
CA ILE A 192 -5.06 1.82 1.44
C ILE A 192 -4.24 2.65 2.45
N PRO A 193 -2.89 2.65 2.43
CA PRO A 193 -2.13 3.44 3.38
C PRO A 193 -2.33 4.96 3.21
N ILE A 194 -2.60 5.45 2.01
CA ILE A 194 -2.99 6.85 1.77
C ILE A 194 -4.35 7.14 2.42
N ALA A 195 -5.36 6.30 2.12
CA ALA A 195 -6.70 6.44 2.69
C ALA A 195 -6.70 6.33 4.23
N LEU A 196 -5.89 5.44 4.80
CA LEU A 196 -5.71 5.30 6.24
C LEU A 196 -5.19 6.60 6.86
N CYS A 197 -4.18 7.22 6.25
CA CYS A 197 -3.64 8.47 6.75
C CYS A 197 -4.66 9.61 6.67
N ASP A 198 -5.36 9.73 5.54
CA ASP A 198 -6.41 10.73 5.40
C ASP A 198 -7.51 10.53 6.45
N ALA A 199 -7.88 9.28 6.77
CA ALA A 199 -8.84 8.96 7.82
C ALA A 199 -8.33 9.35 9.22
N VAL A 200 -7.05 9.11 9.52
CA VAL A 200 -6.41 9.56 10.78
C VAL A 200 -6.40 11.08 10.87
N GLU A 201 -6.01 11.78 9.80
CA GLU A 201 -5.97 13.24 9.74
C GLU A 201 -7.36 13.87 9.87
N ALA A 202 -8.39 13.20 9.35
CA ALA A 202 -9.79 13.62 9.50
C ALA A 202 -10.36 13.34 10.91
N GLY A 203 -9.59 12.68 11.80
CA GLY A 203 -10.05 12.34 13.15
C GLY A 203 -11.11 11.23 13.20
N LEU A 204 -11.23 10.43 12.13
CA LEU A 204 -12.20 9.34 12.04
C LEU A 204 -11.75 8.09 12.79
N LEU A 205 -10.47 7.98 13.14
CA LEU A 205 -9.92 6.86 13.90
C LEU A 205 -9.54 7.30 15.31
N ARG A 206 -10.03 6.56 16.28
CA ARG A 206 -9.76 6.74 17.71
C ARG A 206 -9.17 5.45 18.29
N PRO A 207 -8.43 5.51 19.40
CA PRO A 207 -8.06 4.30 20.11
C PRO A 207 -9.28 3.40 20.35
N ASP A 208 -9.07 2.10 20.29
CA ASP A 208 -10.07 1.04 20.39
C ASP A 208 -11.01 0.85 19.20
N ASN A 209 -10.93 1.66 18.14
CA ASN A 209 -11.70 1.38 16.92
C ASN A 209 -11.28 0.07 16.26
N ASN A 210 -12.26 -0.67 15.75
CA ASN A 210 -12.06 -1.83 14.89
C ASN A 210 -12.06 -1.40 13.43
N VAL A 211 -10.91 -1.55 12.76
CA VAL A 211 -10.69 -1.10 11.38
C VAL A 211 -10.47 -2.30 10.48
N VAL A 212 -11.12 -2.31 9.32
CA VAL A 212 -10.94 -3.36 8.32
C VAL A 212 -10.30 -2.80 7.06
N PHE A 213 -9.17 -3.36 6.65
CA PHE A 213 -8.59 -3.13 5.33
C PHE A 213 -8.97 -4.24 4.38
N VAL A 214 -9.26 -3.90 3.13
CA VAL A 214 -9.49 -4.88 2.06
C VAL A 214 -8.94 -4.40 0.74
N GLY A 215 -8.00 -5.16 0.17
CA GLY A 215 -7.38 -4.93 -1.13
C GLY A 215 -7.72 -6.02 -2.12
N PHE A 216 -7.79 -5.67 -3.40
CA PHE A 216 -7.96 -6.61 -4.52
C PHE A 216 -7.27 -6.04 -5.75
N GLY A 217 -6.81 -6.91 -6.66
CA GLY A 217 -6.10 -6.47 -7.85
C GLY A 217 -5.75 -7.58 -8.83
N GLY A 218 -4.84 -7.24 -9.73
CA GLY A 218 -4.32 -8.18 -10.73
C GLY A 218 -3.73 -9.43 -10.11
N GLY A 219 -3.81 -10.55 -10.86
CA GLY A 219 -3.38 -11.84 -10.42
C GLY A 219 -4.40 -12.95 -10.72
N LEU A 220 -5.69 -12.94 -10.34
CA LEU A 220 -6.28 -11.99 -9.41
C LEU A 220 -5.80 -12.26 -7.99
N THR A 221 -5.63 -11.21 -7.20
CA THR A 221 -5.25 -11.32 -5.80
C THR A 221 -6.19 -10.49 -4.92
N TRP A 222 -6.41 -10.91 -3.68
CA TRP A 222 -7.12 -10.12 -2.69
C TRP A 222 -6.65 -10.45 -1.28
N ALA A 223 -6.81 -9.47 -0.39
CA ALA A 223 -6.43 -9.63 1.01
C ALA A 223 -7.29 -8.74 1.89
N SER A 224 -7.48 -9.13 3.13
CA SER A 224 -8.12 -8.32 4.16
C SER A 224 -7.39 -8.42 5.49
N ALA A 225 -7.53 -7.39 6.31
CA ALA A 225 -6.98 -7.33 7.65
C ALA A 225 -7.97 -6.63 8.58
N ALA A 226 -8.20 -7.21 9.75
CA ALA A 226 -8.94 -6.57 10.85
C ALA A 226 -7.94 -6.12 11.91
N ILE A 227 -8.05 -4.86 12.32
CA ILE A 227 -7.09 -4.20 13.20
C ILE A 227 -7.85 -3.53 14.33
N LYS A 228 -7.43 -3.79 15.56
CA LYS A 228 -7.79 -2.98 16.72
C LYS A 228 -6.86 -1.79 16.74
N TRP A 229 -7.40 -0.59 16.46
CA TRP A 229 -6.63 0.64 16.41
C TRP A 229 -6.20 1.06 17.81
N ASP A 230 -4.92 1.23 18.03
CA ASP A 230 -4.36 1.55 19.35
C ASP A 230 -3.48 2.81 19.32
N VAL A 231 -3.50 3.52 18.20
CA VAL A 231 -2.69 4.73 18.03
C VAL A 231 -3.51 5.96 18.41
N THR A 232 -3.05 6.69 19.42
CA THR A 232 -3.54 8.04 19.70
C THR A 232 -2.98 8.98 18.64
N PRO A 233 -3.82 9.71 17.89
CA PRO A 233 -3.33 10.70 16.95
C PRO A 233 -2.41 11.70 17.69
N PRO A 234 -1.23 12.04 17.14
CA PRO A 234 -0.38 13.03 17.76
C PRO A 234 -1.10 14.39 17.76
N GLU A 235 -1.03 15.11 18.87
CA GLU A 235 -1.44 16.51 18.90
C GLU A 235 -0.46 17.31 18.01
N VAL A 236 -0.89 17.57 16.78
CA VAL A 236 -0.07 18.33 15.82
C VAL A 236 -0.32 19.81 16.03
N SER A 237 0.64 20.52 16.63
CA SER A 237 0.58 21.97 16.76
C SER A 237 0.58 22.65 15.37
N VAL A 238 -0.01 23.84 15.27
CA VAL A 238 0.01 24.63 14.01
C VAL A 238 1.47 24.90 13.56
N LEU A 239 2.37 25.11 14.51
CA LEU A 239 3.80 25.32 14.25
C LEU A 239 4.47 24.07 13.66
N ASP A 240 4.08 22.87 14.11
CA ASP A 240 4.61 21.62 13.56
C ASP A 240 4.15 21.40 12.11
N ARG A 241 2.92 21.81 11.77
CA ARG A 241 2.41 21.76 10.39
C ARG A 241 3.22 22.65 9.46
N GLU A 242 3.50 23.89 9.85
CA GLU A 242 4.29 24.84 9.06
C GLU A 242 5.76 24.39 8.96
N TRP A 243 6.35 23.85 10.03
CA TRP A 243 7.69 23.28 10.01
C TRP A 243 7.82 22.08 9.07
N LYS A 244 6.84 21.18 9.09
CA LYS A 244 6.78 20.03 8.19
C LYS A 244 6.67 20.48 6.73
N ARG A 245 5.83 21.48 6.44
CA ARG A 245 5.67 22.10 5.11
C ARG A 245 7.00 22.67 4.59
N THR A 246 7.69 23.42 5.42
CA THR A 246 9.00 24.04 5.08
C THR A 246 10.06 22.98 4.81
N ARG A 247 10.17 21.95 5.66
CA ARG A 247 11.09 20.82 5.44
C ARG A 247 10.80 20.05 4.16
N TYR A 248 9.53 19.89 3.80
CA TYR A 248 9.12 19.25 2.54
C TYR A 248 9.57 20.07 1.32
N ILE A 249 9.34 21.38 1.33
CA ILE A 249 9.78 22.28 0.25
C ILE A 249 11.31 22.19 0.09
N MET A 250 12.07 22.22 1.19
CA MET A 250 13.52 22.07 1.17
C MET A 250 13.98 20.69 0.68
N ALA A 251 13.29 19.60 1.08
CA ALA A 251 13.59 18.25 0.61
C ALA A 251 13.35 18.11 -0.90
N ARG A 252 12.27 18.72 -1.40
CA ARG A 252 11.95 18.79 -2.84
C ARG A 252 13.01 19.57 -3.62
N GLY A 253 13.47 20.68 -3.08
CA GLY A 253 14.59 21.48 -3.67
C GLY A 253 15.87 20.64 -3.76
N ARG A 254 16.28 19.99 -2.66
CA ARG A 254 17.44 19.09 -2.62
C ARG A 254 17.31 17.92 -3.59
N SER A 255 16.13 17.33 -3.72
CA SER A 255 15.88 16.24 -4.68
C SER A 255 15.98 16.71 -6.13
N ARG A 256 15.57 17.95 -6.46
CA ARG A 256 15.76 18.55 -7.79
C ARG A 256 17.22 18.80 -8.09
N ILE A 257 17.98 19.37 -7.16
CA ILE A 257 19.42 19.62 -7.30
C ILE A 257 20.18 18.30 -7.49
N ARG A 258 19.88 17.25 -6.69
CA ARG A 258 20.49 15.91 -6.85
C ARG A 258 20.17 15.26 -8.20
N ARG A 259 18.96 15.47 -8.74
CA ARG A 259 18.59 14.97 -10.08
C ARG A 259 19.33 15.72 -11.17
N TRP A 260 19.47 17.03 -11.02
CA TRP A 260 20.24 17.86 -11.96
C TRP A 260 21.72 17.50 -11.93
N GLY A 261 22.33 17.37 -10.76
CA GLY A 261 23.73 16.92 -10.60
C GLY A 261 23.98 15.53 -11.18
N ARG A 262 23.05 14.57 -11.03
CA ARG A 262 23.17 13.25 -11.68
C ARG A 262 23.06 13.32 -13.21
N ARG A 263 22.24 14.20 -13.75
CA ARG A 263 22.17 14.41 -15.21
C ARG A 263 23.46 15.03 -15.76
N MET A 264 24.03 16.00 -15.05
CA MET A 264 25.31 16.60 -15.40
C MET A 264 26.49 15.62 -15.28
N GLY A 265 26.51 14.80 -14.22
CA GLY A 265 27.53 13.76 -14.04
C GLY A 265 27.47 12.63 -15.10
N ALA A 266 26.26 12.27 -15.56
CA ALA A 266 26.09 11.29 -16.63
C ALA A 266 26.57 11.81 -18.01
N THR A 267 26.53 13.12 -18.23
CA THR A 267 27.06 13.77 -19.44
C THR A 267 28.58 13.96 -19.41
N LEU A 268 29.21 13.89 -18.23
CA LEU A 268 30.66 14.09 -18.03
C LEU A 268 31.45 12.79 -17.78
N GLY A 269 30.84 11.60 -18.03
CA GLY A 269 31.52 10.31 -18.12
C GLY A 269 32.24 9.86 -16.82
N GLY A 270 31.50 9.42 -15.83
CA GLY A 270 32.07 8.76 -14.67
C GLY A 270 31.04 7.89 -13.95
N SER A 271 31.13 6.56 -14.05
CA SER A 271 30.36 5.62 -13.23
C SER A 271 30.92 5.61 -11.80
N PRO A 272 30.12 5.84 -10.76
CA PRO A 272 30.60 5.64 -9.40
C PRO A 272 30.69 4.15 -9.07
N THR A 273 31.87 3.71 -8.63
CA THR A 273 32.11 2.39 -8.06
C THR A 273 31.33 2.20 -6.76
N PRO A 274 30.82 0.99 -6.45
CA PRO A 274 30.15 0.69 -5.19
C PRO A 274 31.12 0.82 -4.00
N ASP A 275 30.70 1.58 -3.00
CA ASP A 275 31.50 1.96 -1.85
C ASP A 275 31.74 0.81 -0.86
N ALA A 276 32.97 0.73 -0.36
CA ALA A 276 33.55 -0.28 0.53
C ALA A 276 33.10 -0.14 2.01
N ARG A 277 31.80 0.01 2.30
CA ARG A 277 31.27 0.19 3.68
C ARG A 277 30.49 -1.00 4.25
N LEU A 278 30.81 -2.23 3.83
CA LEU A 278 30.13 -3.45 4.31
C LEU A 278 30.95 -4.27 5.33
N LYS A 279 31.79 -3.65 6.16
CA LYS A 279 32.48 -4.36 7.22
C LYS A 279 32.12 -3.72 8.56
N ASP A 280 31.12 -4.23 9.27
CA ASP A 280 30.88 -4.20 10.73
C ASP A 280 29.40 -4.45 11.10
N VAL A 281 28.87 -5.63 10.81
CA VAL A 281 27.44 -5.94 11.16
C VAL A 281 27.29 -7.09 12.17
N ASP A 282 28.35 -7.80 12.57
CA ASP A 282 28.20 -9.11 13.24
C ASP A 282 28.42 -9.16 14.77
N LYS A 283 28.23 -8.06 15.52
CA LYS A 283 28.31 -8.15 16.99
C LYS A 283 27.25 -7.35 17.71
N LYS A 284 26.04 -7.85 17.80
CA LYS A 284 25.07 -7.61 18.90
C LYS A 284 23.71 -8.25 18.61
N GLN A 285 23.63 -9.57 18.64
CA GLN A 285 22.36 -10.29 18.86
C GLN A 285 22.28 -10.72 20.31
N GLY A 286 21.54 -9.94 21.11
CA GLY A 286 21.13 -10.35 22.46
C GLY A 286 19.87 -11.22 22.41
N SER A 287 19.77 -12.17 23.32
CA SER A 287 18.68 -13.14 23.44
C SER A 287 17.28 -12.52 23.44
N ILE A 288 16.42 -13.06 22.61
CA ILE A 288 15.02 -12.61 22.45
C ILE A 288 14.13 -13.46 23.36
N ASN A 289 13.48 -12.81 24.30
CA ASN A 289 12.47 -13.43 25.18
C ASN A 289 11.15 -13.57 24.40
N ARG A 290 10.68 -14.80 24.17
CA ARG A 290 9.47 -15.12 23.42
C ARG A 290 8.24 -14.99 24.31
N GLN A 291 7.75 -13.78 24.54
CA GLN A 291 6.43 -13.58 25.17
C GLN A 291 5.58 -12.63 24.34
N ASN A 292 4.45 -13.16 23.84
CA ASN A 292 3.27 -12.50 23.27
C ASN A 292 3.49 -11.12 22.60
N ASN A 293 4.18 -11.09 21.46
CA ASN A 293 4.32 -9.87 20.65
C ASN A 293 3.05 -9.64 19.81
N ARG A 294 2.21 -8.70 20.22
CA ARG A 294 1.15 -8.11 19.38
C ARG A 294 1.74 -6.97 18.56
N VAL A 295 1.09 -6.62 17.44
CA VAL A 295 1.63 -5.68 16.46
C VAL A 295 0.85 -4.37 16.48
N GLN A 296 1.53 -3.28 16.81
CA GLN A 296 0.99 -1.91 16.69
C GLN A 296 1.24 -1.31 15.31
N VAL A 297 0.30 -0.50 14.83
CA VAL A 297 0.35 0.14 13.50
C VAL A 297 0.48 1.67 13.68
N LYS A 298 1.56 2.25 13.19
CA LYS A 298 1.74 3.72 13.06
C LYS A 298 1.81 4.10 11.59
N VAL A 299 1.25 5.23 11.20
CA VAL A 299 1.02 5.61 9.79
C VAL A 299 1.87 6.78 9.36
N ALA A 300 2.37 6.74 8.12
CA ALA A 300 3.06 7.86 7.47
C ALA A 300 2.70 7.94 5.98
N ASN A 301 2.42 9.14 5.49
CA ASN A 301 2.08 9.39 4.07
C ASN A 301 3.13 10.21 3.32
N PHE A 302 3.28 9.92 2.03
CA PHE A 302 4.11 10.68 1.10
C PHE A 302 3.33 10.97 -0.18
N TYR A 303 2.75 12.18 -0.30
CA TYR A 303 2.11 12.61 -1.53
C TYR A 303 3.07 13.34 -2.46
N PRO A 304 2.97 13.15 -3.79
CA PRO A 304 3.65 14.01 -4.74
C PRO A 304 2.97 15.37 -4.90
N HIS A 305 1.77 15.59 -4.31
CA HIS A 305 1.02 16.84 -4.41
C HIS A 305 1.53 17.90 -3.41
N PRO A 306 1.57 19.19 -3.81
CA PRO A 306 1.98 20.25 -2.91
C PRO A 306 0.85 20.53 -1.90
N GLY A 307 0.94 19.97 -0.72
CA GLY A 307 0.04 20.34 0.36
C GLY A 307 -0.25 19.33 1.46
N LYS A 308 0.06 18.05 1.29
CA LYS A 308 -0.24 17.07 2.33
C LYS A 308 0.91 16.08 2.50
N CYS A 309 1.62 16.19 3.60
CA CYS A 309 2.55 15.18 4.10
C CYS A 309 2.47 15.17 5.62
N HIS A 310 2.18 14.04 6.21
CA HIS A 310 2.17 13.88 7.66
C HIS A 310 2.90 12.62 8.07
N VAL A 311 3.68 12.75 9.12
CA VAL A 311 4.33 11.64 9.82
C VAL A 311 3.86 11.73 11.26
N GLY A 312 3.16 10.73 11.71
CA GLY A 312 2.86 10.51 13.12
C GLY A 312 3.86 9.55 13.74
#